data_44e2f36294a41c3d4984a0d9d32810e6
#
_entry.id   44e2f36294a41c3d4984a0d9d32810e6
#
_cell.length_a   1.000
_cell.length_b   1.000
_cell.length_c   1.000
_cell.angle_alpha   90.00
_cell.angle_beta   90.00
_cell.angle_gamma   90.00
#
_symmetry.space_group_name_H-M   'P 1'
#
loop_
_entity.id
_entity.type
_entity.pdbx_description
1 polymer ?
#
loop_
_entity_poly.entity_id
_entity_poly.type
_entity_poly.pdbx_seq_one_letter_code
_entity_poly.pdbx_strand_id
1 'polypeptide(L)'
;MKKYKTGLVLGRFQTFHKGHEYIINKALEICSKVLVFIGSSDKYGTQENPFSYELRKKLIKKIYENEIKKNQLIIFPLADLGAGNVTEWGDYLFSEAEKLIGKVGCIVYGKESKCQSWFSEEIRTSVNFIPVSRNDVKINASTLRKYMKENNFEKWKKFINEKNWDEFEKMREILIGI
;
A
#
# COMPACT_ATOMS: atom_id res chain seq x y z
N MET A 1 10.80 10.59 20.20
CA MET A 1 11.47 10.98 18.95
C MET A 1 11.34 9.83 17.96
N LYS A 2 11.04 10.10 16.68
CA LYS A 2 10.91 9.04 15.64
C LYS A 2 12.27 8.42 15.35
N LYS A 3 12.31 7.10 15.13
CA LYS A 3 13.56 6.36 14.89
C LYS A 3 14.19 6.70 13.52
N TYR A 4 13.34 6.96 12.52
CA TYR A 4 13.76 7.28 11.16
C TYR A 4 13.21 8.63 10.71
N LYS A 5 13.96 9.36 9.89
CA LYS A 5 13.49 10.59 9.27
C LYS A 5 12.42 10.29 8.21
N THR A 6 12.66 9.27 7.40
CA THR A 6 11.83 8.89 6.25
C THR A 6 11.59 7.40 6.20
N GLY A 7 10.40 6.99 5.77
CA GLY A 7 10.02 5.60 5.56
C GLY A 7 9.28 5.41 4.26
N LEU A 8 9.39 4.21 3.68
CA LEU A 8 8.73 3.80 2.45
C LEU A 8 7.78 2.64 2.73
N VAL A 9 6.57 2.71 2.20
CA VAL A 9 5.59 1.62 2.14
C VAL A 9 5.16 1.44 0.70
N LEU A 10 5.12 0.21 0.21
CA LEU A 10 4.68 -0.13 -1.13
C LEU A 10 3.54 -1.13 -1.09
N GLY A 11 2.52 -0.94 -1.92
CA GLY A 11 1.44 -1.90 -2.11
C GLY A 11 0.58 -1.59 -3.33
N ARG A 12 -0.08 -2.60 -3.87
CA ARG A 12 -1.10 -2.40 -4.91
C ARG A 12 -2.43 -1.88 -4.35
N PHE A 13 -2.72 -2.24 -3.09
CA PHE A 13 -3.94 -1.83 -2.37
C PHE A 13 -5.25 -2.14 -3.12
N GLN A 14 -5.38 -3.35 -3.66
CA GLN A 14 -6.51 -3.84 -4.49
C GLN A 14 -7.41 -4.88 -3.74
N THR A 15 -8.15 -4.54 -2.68
CA THR A 15 -8.48 -3.22 -2.09
C THR A 15 -7.63 -2.89 -0.86
N PHE A 16 -7.71 -1.61 -0.43
CA PHE A 16 -7.14 -1.17 0.85
C PHE A 16 -7.92 -1.77 2.03
N HIS A 17 -7.22 -2.26 3.05
CA HIS A 17 -7.81 -2.94 4.20
C HIS A 17 -6.97 -2.77 5.49
N LYS A 18 -7.50 -3.15 6.64
CA LYS A 18 -6.86 -3.01 7.96
C LYS A 18 -5.44 -3.59 8.04
N GLY A 19 -5.13 -4.65 7.27
CA GLY A 19 -3.77 -5.16 7.17
C GLY A 19 -2.77 -4.17 6.52
N HIS A 20 -3.23 -3.38 5.56
CA HIS A 20 -2.44 -2.28 4.99
C HIS A 20 -2.34 -1.09 5.95
N GLU A 21 -3.44 -0.76 6.63
CA GLU A 21 -3.43 0.28 7.67
C GLU A 21 -2.40 -0.05 8.76
N TYR A 22 -2.32 -1.30 9.17
CA TYR A 22 -1.37 -1.72 10.20
C TYR A 22 0.09 -1.45 9.78
N ILE A 23 0.43 -1.72 8.51
CA ILE A 23 1.77 -1.44 7.97
C ILE A 23 2.04 0.08 7.92
N ILE A 24 1.08 0.87 7.41
CA ILE A 24 1.23 2.33 7.32
C ILE A 24 1.31 2.96 8.71
N ASN A 25 0.47 2.52 9.65
CA ASN A 25 0.49 3.01 11.04
C ASN A 25 1.83 2.70 11.71
N LYS A 26 2.40 1.52 11.46
CA LYS A 26 3.73 1.17 11.97
C LYS A 26 4.82 2.06 11.36
N ALA A 27 4.73 2.35 10.07
CA ALA A 27 5.65 3.29 9.43
C ALA A 27 5.52 4.70 10.02
N LEU A 28 4.30 5.20 10.23
CA LEU A 28 4.03 6.50 10.86
C LEU A 28 4.48 6.54 12.33
N GLU A 29 4.43 5.43 13.06
CA GLU A 29 4.92 5.33 14.43
C GLU A 29 6.45 5.57 14.49
N ILE A 30 7.21 4.99 13.57
CA ILE A 30 8.68 4.99 13.63
C ILE A 30 9.35 6.04 12.74
N CYS A 31 8.64 6.63 11.77
CA CYS A 31 9.16 7.61 10.81
C CYS A 31 8.52 8.98 10.99
N SER A 32 9.30 10.04 10.76
CA SER A 32 8.79 11.42 10.75
C SER A 32 7.99 11.72 9.48
N LYS A 33 8.38 11.13 8.35
CA LYS A 33 7.68 11.22 7.05
C LYS A 33 7.61 9.83 6.41
N VAL A 34 6.45 9.49 5.86
CA VAL A 34 6.19 8.22 5.18
C VAL A 34 5.73 8.47 3.75
N LEU A 35 6.38 7.83 2.79
CA LEU A 35 5.93 7.74 1.41
C LEU A 35 5.21 6.42 1.21
N VAL A 36 3.98 6.48 0.71
CA VAL A 36 3.20 5.32 0.28
C VAL A 36 3.14 5.30 -1.23
N PHE A 37 3.81 4.35 -1.85
CA PHE A 37 3.64 4.06 -3.27
C PHE A 37 2.45 3.14 -3.52
N ILE A 38 1.57 3.58 -4.41
CA ILE A 38 0.51 2.74 -4.96
C ILE A 38 1.02 2.13 -6.27
N GLY A 39 1.46 0.87 -6.20
CA GLY A 39 1.98 0.12 -7.35
C GLY A 39 0.92 -0.20 -8.39
N SER A 40 1.36 -0.59 -9.60
CA SER A 40 0.49 -0.82 -10.77
C SER A 40 -0.51 0.32 -10.97
N SER A 41 -0.02 1.57 -10.85
CA SER A 41 -0.89 2.76 -10.90
C SER A 41 -1.51 3.00 -12.28
N ASP A 42 -0.87 2.48 -13.32
CA ASP A 42 -1.27 2.50 -14.72
C ASP A 42 -2.28 1.38 -15.09
N LYS A 43 -2.54 0.42 -14.17
CA LYS A 43 -3.40 -0.74 -14.43
C LYS A 43 -4.71 -0.66 -13.65
N TYR A 44 -5.82 -0.88 -14.35
CA TYR A 44 -7.16 -0.96 -13.76
C TYR A 44 -8.13 -1.71 -14.69
N GLY A 45 -9.32 -2.04 -14.19
CA GLY A 45 -10.37 -2.71 -14.97
C GLY A 45 -10.06 -4.17 -15.32
N THR A 46 -9.16 -4.83 -14.57
CA THR A 46 -8.84 -6.25 -14.74
C THR A 46 -9.12 -7.02 -13.45
N GLN A 47 -9.22 -8.35 -13.54
CA GLN A 47 -9.43 -9.18 -12.34
C GLN A 47 -8.31 -9.02 -11.30
N GLU A 48 -7.06 -8.80 -11.73
CA GLU A 48 -5.94 -8.60 -10.83
C GLU A 48 -5.87 -7.17 -10.28
N ASN A 49 -6.18 -6.19 -11.11
CA ASN A 49 -6.15 -4.77 -10.80
C ASN A 49 -7.51 -4.12 -11.11
N PRO A 50 -8.58 -4.45 -10.36
CA PRO A 50 -9.91 -3.93 -10.64
C PRO A 50 -10.03 -2.42 -10.44
N PHE A 51 -9.37 -1.87 -9.42
CA PHE A 51 -9.56 -0.50 -8.98
C PHE A 51 -8.49 0.44 -9.51
N SER A 52 -8.93 1.59 -10.04
CA SER A 52 -8.04 2.64 -10.52
C SER A 52 -7.14 3.20 -9.41
N TYR A 53 -6.04 3.84 -9.80
CA TYR A 53 -5.18 4.55 -8.87
C TYR A 53 -5.96 5.57 -8.03
N GLU A 54 -6.83 6.36 -8.67
CA GLU A 54 -7.60 7.41 -7.98
C GLU A 54 -8.53 6.85 -6.90
N LEU A 55 -9.19 5.73 -7.16
CA LEU A 55 -10.02 5.08 -6.15
C LEU A 55 -9.18 4.57 -4.97
N ARG A 56 -8.08 3.89 -5.24
CA ARG A 56 -7.16 3.38 -4.20
C ARG A 56 -6.57 4.51 -3.36
N LYS A 57 -6.15 5.59 -3.99
CA LYS A 57 -5.68 6.82 -3.33
C LYS A 57 -6.76 7.44 -2.46
N LYS A 58 -8.01 7.52 -2.95
CA LYS A 58 -9.15 8.03 -2.19
C LYS A 58 -9.36 7.26 -0.90
N LEU A 59 -9.34 5.92 -0.95
CA LEU A 59 -9.50 5.07 0.23
C LEU A 59 -8.44 5.36 1.31
N ILE A 60 -7.20 5.54 0.91
CA ILE A 60 -6.11 5.86 1.83
C ILE A 60 -6.27 7.29 2.36
N LYS A 61 -6.56 8.26 1.49
CA LYS A 61 -6.74 9.67 1.89
C LYS A 61 -7.85 9.88 2.93
N LYS A 62 -8.97 9.16 2.81
CA LYS A 62 -10.08 9.25 3.78
C LYS A 62 -9.63 8.90 5.20
N ILE A 63 -8.69 7.98 5.34
CA ILE A 63 -8.19 7.52 6.64
C ILE A 63 -7.11 8.46 7.19
N TYR A 64 -6.17 8.85 6.34
CA TYR A 64 -4.94 9.57 6.72
C TYR A 64 -4.95 11.07 6.38
N GLU A 65 -6.12 11.69 6.35
CA GLU A 65 -6.26 13.10 5.98
C GLU A 65 -5.39 14.03 6.84
N ASN A 66 -5.33 13.79 8.14
CA ASN A 66 -4.56 14.60 9.07
C ASN A 66 -3.04 14.46 8.85
N GLU A 67 -2.55 13.25 8.62
CA GLU A 67 -1.14 12.96 8.37
C GLU A 67 -0.70 13.56 7.03
N ILE A 68 -1.58 13.56 6.04
CA ILE A 68 -1.34 14.18 4.74
C ILE A 68 -1.29 15.71 4.88
N LYS A 69 -2.24 16.32 5.57
CA LYS A 69 -2.24 17.78 5.83
C LYS A 69 -0.99 18.24 6.57
N LYS A 70 -0.46 17.42 7.49
CA LYS A 70 0.77 17.68 8.22
C LYS A 70 2.04 17.34 7.45
N ASN A 71 1.92 16.90 6.20
CA ASN A 71 3.04 16.41 5.37
C ASN A 71 3.84 15.26 6.01
N GLN A 72 3.19 14.47 6.86
CA GLN A 72 3.73 13.26 7.47
C GLN A 72 3.53 12.01 6.61
N LEU A 73 2.48 12.00 5.77
CA LEU A 73 2.20 10.97 4.79
C LEU A 73 2.09 11.57 3.39
N ILE A 74 2.80 10.98 2.44
CA ILE A 74 2.72 11.31 1.02
C ILE A 74 2.25 10.06 0.28
N ILE A 75 1.29 10.20 -0.64
CA ILE A 75 0.81 9.12 -1.50
C ILE A 75 1.20 9.44 -2.93
N PHE A 76 1.89 8.52 -3.59
CA PHE A 76 2.35 8.72 -4.94
C PHE A 76 2.09 7.48 -5.83
N PRO A 77 1.79 7.66 -7.13
CA PRO A 77 1.64 6.54 -8.06
C PRO A 77 3.00 5.93 -8.38
N LEU A 78 3.02 4.62 -8.61
CA LEU A 78 4.15 3.91 -9.16
C LEU A 78 3.64 3.00 -10.28
N ALA A 79 4.01 3.29 -11.51
CA ALA A 79 3.68 2.45 -12.66
C ALA A 79 4.53 1.18 -12.68
N ASP A 80 4.00 0.12 -13.28
CA ASP A 80 4.79 -1.08 -13.54
C ASP A 80 5.66 -0.87 -14.78
N LEU A 81 6.95 -1.22 -14.68
CA LEU A 81 7.87 -1.21 -15.81
C LEU A 81 7.79 -2.49 -16.66
N GLY A 82 6.81 -3.35 -16.42
CA GLY A 82 6.66 -4.64 -17.10
C GLY A 82 7.61 -5.75 -16.64
N ALA A 83 8.60 -5.43 -15.83
CA ALA A 83 9.67 -6.37 -15.44
C ALA A 83 9.33 -7.28 -14.24
N GLY A 84 8.14 -7.13 -13.63
CA GLY A 84 7.77 -7.90 -12.44
C GLY A 84 8.61 -7.56 -11.19
N ASN A 85 8.83 -8.56 -10.33
CA ASN A 85 9.58 -8.39 -9.08
C ASN A 85 11.07 -8.69 -9.31
N VAL A 86 11.74 -7.88 -10.10
CA VAL A 86 13.18 -7.98 -10.40
C VAL A 86 13.93 -6.81 -9.78
N THR A 87 15.24 -6.97 -9.62
CA THR A 87 16.12 -6.00 -8.96
C THR A 87 16.06 -4.62 -9.60
N GLU A 88 16.04 -4.54 -10.94
CA GLU A 88 15.95 -3.26 -11.66
C GLU A 88 14.68 -2.50 -11.33
N TRP A 89 13.57 -3.21 -11.12
CA TRP A 89 12.32 -2.57 -10.71
C TRP A 89 12.41 -2.05 -9.26
N GLY A 90 13.00 -2.80 -8.37
CA GLY A 90 13.22 -2.38 -6.97
C GLY A 90 14.13 -1.15 -6.88
N ASP A 91 15.21 -1.12 -7.64
CA ASP A 91 16.16 -0.02 -7.69
C ASP A 91 15.52 1.25 -8.31
N TYR A 92 14.71 1.08 -9.35
CA TYR A 92 13.88 2.16 -9.90
C TYR A 92 12.94 2.73 -8.84
N LEU A 93 12.18 1.89 -8.16
CA LEU A 93 11.27 2.29 -7.08
C LEU A 93 12.01 3.07 -5.99
N PHE A 94 13.17 2.60 -5.60
CA PHE A 94 13.98 3.24 -4.56
C PHE A 94 14.48 4.63 -5.01
N SER A 95 14.96 4.74 -6.24
CA SER A 95 15.36 6.02 -6.84
C SER A 95 14.21 7.02 -6.90
N GLU A 96 13.01 6.59 -7.32
CA GLU A 96 11.81 7.44 -7.31
C GLU A 96 11.44 7.91 -5.89
N ALA A 97 11.58 7.02 -4.89
CA ALA A 97 11.33 7.38 -3.51
C ALA A 97 12.31 8.47 -3.03
N GLU A 98 13.59 8.34 -3.32
CA GLU A 98 14.60 9.32 -2.91
C GLU A 98 14.42 10.70 -3.56
N LYS A 99 13.93 10.75 -4.79
CA LYS A 99 13.55 12.02 -5.45
C LYS A 99 12.43 12.75 -4.72
N LEU A 100 11.49 12.01 -4.10
CA LEU A 100 10.31 12.56 -3.45
C LEU A 100 10.52 12.93 -1.99
N ILE A 101 11.27 12.14 -1.24
CA ILE A 101 11.41 12.28 0.22
C ILE A 101 12.86 12.41 0.70
N GLY A 102 13.82 12.43 -0.22
CA GLY A 102 15.26 12.37 0.09
C GLY A 102 15.65 10.97 0.56
N LYS A 103 16.79 10.87 1.23
CA LYS A 103 17.35 9.58 1.68
C LYS A 103 16.30 8.72 2.41
N VAL A 104 16.06 7.52 1.90
CA VAL A 104 15.14 6.53 2.51
C VAL A 104 15.81 5.91 3.75
N GLY A 105 15.22 6.10 4.92
CA GLY A 105 15.74 5.57 6.19
C GLY A 105 15.32 4.12 6.44
N CYS A 106 14.10 3.74 6.05
CA CYS A 106 13.63 2.36 6.15
C CYS A 106 12.52 2.05 5.13
N ILE A 107 12.36 0.75 4.85
CA ILE A 107 11.24 0.20 4.07
C ILE A 107 10.41 -0.66 5.02
N VAL A 108 9.12 -0.32 5.17
CA VAL A 108 8.19 -1.04 6.07
C VAL A 108 7.24 -1.88 5.22
N TYR A 109 7.17 -3.17 5.48
CA TYR A 109 6.43 -4.12 4.64
C TYR A 109 5.81 -5.26 5.45
N GLY A 110 4.80 -5.92 4.90
CA GLY A 110 4.21 -7.11 5.51
C GLY A 110 5.19 -8.29 5.52
N LYS A 111 5.36 -8.95 6.66
CA LYS A 111 6.33 -10.04 6.86
C LYS A 111 6.22 -11.16 5.81
N GLU A 112 5.02 -11.38 5.28
CA GLU A 112 4.73 -12.41 4.26
C GLU A 112 5.21 -12.01 2.85
N SER A 113 5.59 -10.74 2.66
CA SER A 113 6.10 -10.24 1.38
C SER A 113 7.55 -10.62 1.16
N LYS A 114 7.88 -10.95 -0.08
CA LYS A 114 9.28 -11.14 -0.53
C LYS A 114 9.93 -9.80 -0.92
N CYS A 115 9.50 -8.70 -0.34
CA CYS A 115 9.90 -7.34 -0.70
C CYS A 115 11.43 -7.17 -0.81
N GLN A 116 12.21 -7.75 0.09
CA GLN A 116 13.67 -7.61 0.06
C GLN A 116 14.30 -8.15 -1.24
N SER A 117 13.71 -9.20 -1.85
CA SER A 117 14.26 -9.79 -3.06
C SER A 117 14.11 -8.91 -4.32
N TRP A 118 13.37 -7.80 -4.22
CA TRP A 118 13.18 -6.86 -5.34
C TRP A 118 14.31 -5.86 -5.50
N PHE A 119 15.20 -5.75 -4.50
CA PHE A 119 16.24 -4.73 -4.43
C PHE A 119 17.62 -5.34 -4.63
N SER A 120 18.54 -4.55 -5.20
CA SER A 120 19.95 -4.87 -5.28
C SER A 120 20.58 -5.07 -3.89
N GLU A 121 21.72 -5.73 -3.83
CA GLU A 121 22.45 -5.92 -2.58
C GLU A 121 22.87 -4.59 -1.98
N GLU A 122 23.24 -3.62 -2.79
CA GLU A 122 23.59 -2.27 -2.38
C GLU A 122 22.45 -1.61 -1.58
N ILE A 123 21.22 -1.64 -2.09
CA ILE A 123 20.07 -1.11 -1.37
C ILE A 123 19.77 -1.94 -0.12
N ARG A 124 19.80 -3.27 -0.21
CA ARG A 124 19.53 -4.14 0.94
C ARG A 124 20.48 -3.93 2.12
N THR A 125 21.71 -3.52 1.86
CA THR A 125 22.70 -3.24 2.89
C THR A 125 22.68 -1.79 3.39
N SER A 126 22.16 -0.86 2.59
CA SER A 126 22.15 0.59 2.89
C SER A 126 20.90 1.08 3.60
N VAL A 127 19.77 0.33 3.55
CA VAL A 127 18.49 0.73 4.13
C VAL A 127 17.95 -0.32 5.10
N ASN A 128 17.20 0.13 6.11
CA ASN A 128 16.60 -0.79 7.08
C ASN A 128 15.28 -1.38 6.54
N PHE A 129 15.20 -2.70 6.45
CA PHE A 129 13.98 -3.42 6.11
C PHE A 129 13.23 -3.82 7.38
N ILE A 130 12.03 -3.31 7.58
CA ILE A 130 11.21 -3.50 8.78
C ILE A 130 10.01 -4.39 8.45
N PRO A 131 10.09 -5.71 8.72
CA PRO A 131 8.96 -6.60 8.53
C PRO A 131 7.91 -6.38 9.61
N VAL A 132 6.65 -6.28 9.22
CA VAL A 132 5.51 -6.11 10.11
C VAL A 132 4.65 -7.37 10.06
N SER A 133 4.49 -8.03 11.20
CA SER A 133 3.56 -9.16 11.33
C SER A 133 2.12 -8.64 11.40
N ARG A 134 1.25 -9.21 10.57
CA ARG A 134 -0.19 -8.89 10.55
C ARG A 134 -1.02 -9.98 11.22
N ASN A 135 -0.47 -10.63 12.24
CA ASN A 135 -1.04 -11.84 12.86
C ASN A 135 -2.52 -11.68 13.28
N ASP A 136 -2.92 -10.46 13.66
CA ASP A 136 -4.29 -10.16 14.10
C ASP A 136 -5.24 -9.83 12.92
N VAL A 137 -4.71 -9.62 11.70
CA VAL A 137 -5.49 -9.28 10.51
C VAL A 137 -5.18 -10.26 9.39
N LYS A 138 -5.68 -11.49 9.53
CA LYS A 138 -5.55 -12.57 8.52
C LYS A 138 -6.53 -12.34 7.37
N ILE A 139 -6.26 -11.36 6.51
CA ILE A 139 -7.06 -11.06 5.34
C ILE A 139 -6.18 -10.72 4.13
N ASN A 140 -6.65 -11.04 2.96
CA ASN A 140 -6.05 -10.62 1.70
C ASN A 140 -7.09 -9.95 0.80
N ALA A 141 -6.61 -9.18 -0.17
CA ALA A 141 -7.46 -8.43 -1.08
C ALA A 141 -8.38 -9.34 -1.93
N SER A 142 -7.93 -10.54 -2.28
CA SER A 142 -8.74 -11.50 -3.07
C SER A 142 -9.97 -11.97 -2.29
N THR A 143 -9.82 -12.29 -1.01
CA THR A 143 -10.95 -12.65 -0.14
C THR A 143 -11.94 -11.50 0.00
N LEU A 144 -11.44 -10.27 0.14
CA LEU A 144 -12.31 -9.08 0.23
C LEU A 144 -13.08 -8.83 -1.09
N ARG A 145 -12.42 -9.01 -2.23
CA ARG A 145 -13.09 -8.94 -3.54
C ARG A 145 -14.17 -10.01 -3.70
N LYS A 146 -13.92 -11.23 -3.18
CA LYS A 146 -14.93 -12.30 -3.14
C LYS A 146 -16.15 -11.86 -2.31
N TYR A 147 -15.96 -11.32 -1.11
CA TYR A 147 -17.06 -10.82 -0.28
C TYR A 147 -17.88 -9.73 -0.99
N MET A 148 -17.22 -8.84 -1.71
CA MET A 148 -17.94 -7.82 -2.50
C MET A 148 -18.75 -8.42 -3.64
N LYS A 149 -18.20 -9.38 -4.42
CA LYS A 149 -18.94 -10.10 -5.48
C LYS A 149 -20.16 -10.84 -4.93
N GLU A 150 -20.03 -11.43 -3.75
CA GLU A 150 -21.12 -12.13 -3.03
C GLU A 150 -22.12 -11.18 -2.34
N ASN A 151 -21.96 -9.87 -2.49
CA ASN A 151 -22.74 -8.84 -1.78
C ASN A 151 -22.72 -9.02 -0.25
N ASN A 152 -21.61 -9.47 0.31
CA ASN A 152 -21.47 -9.75 1.73
C ASN A 152 -20.79 -8.58 2.47
N PHE A 153 -21.53 -7.48 2.62
CA PHE A 153 -21.07 -6.28 3.31
C PHE A 153 -20.64 -6.58 4.75
N GLU A 154 -21.39 -7.41 5.47
CA GLU A 154 -21.14 -7.73 6.89
C GLU A 154 -19.79 -8.43 7.13
N LYS A 155 -19.37 -9.31 6.21
CA LYS A 155 -18.04 -9.90 6.28
C LYS A 155 -16.95 -8.93 5.83
N TRP A 156 -17.20 -8.17 4.76
CA TRP A 156 -16.26 -7.23 4.20
C TRP A 156 -15.91 -6.09 5.18
N LYS A 157 -16.89 -5.46 5.80
CA LYS A 157 -16.70 -4.31 6.71
C LYS A 157 -15.84 -4.61 7.92
N LYS A 158 -15.75 -5.86 8.37
CA LYS A 158 -14.90 -6.27 9.50
C LYS A 158 -13.41 -5.94 9.27
N PHE A 159 -12.99 -5.97 8.02
CA PHE A 159 -11.59 -5.77 7.61
C PHE A 159 -11.32 -4.41 6.99
N ILE A 160 -12.32 -3.56 6.88
CA ILE A 160 -12.24 -2.25 6.25
C ILE A 160 -12.51 -1.18 7.31
N ASN A 161 -11.77 -0.08 7.21
CA ASN A 161 -12.01 1.10 8.05
C ASN A 161 -13.40 1.68 7.75
N GLU A 162 -14.12 2.08 8.78
CA GLU A 162 -15.49 2.62 8.66
C GLU A 162 -15.59 3.83 7.73
N LYS A 163 -14.54 4.65 7.63
CA LYS A 163 -14.47 5.78 6.70
C LYS A 163 -14.59 5.38 5.22
N ASN A 164 -14.44 4.10 4.90
CA ASN A 164 -14.51 3.57 3.54
C ASN A 164 -15.73 2.66 3.30
N TRP A 165 -16.63 2.51 4.27
CA TRP A 165 -17.81 1.64 4.10
C TRP A 165 -18.76 2.13 3.02
N ASP A 166 -18.86 3.43 2.81
CA ASP A 166 -19.65 4.06 1.75
C ASP A 166 -19.15 3.75 0.33
N GLU A 167 -17.92 3.25 0.18
CA GLU A 167 -17.37 2.87 -1.12
C GLU A 167 -17.72 1.42 -1.54
N PHE A 168 -18.41 0.65 -0.68
CA PHE A 168 -18.68 -0.76 -0.93
C PHE A 168 -19.43 -1.02 -2.24
N GLU A 169 -20.56 -0.37 -2.45
CA GLU A 169 -21.41 -0.60 -3.65
C GLU A 169 -20.67 -0.19 -4.92
N LYS A 170 -20.00 0.96 -4.93
CA LYS A 170 -19.20 1.40 -6.07
C LYS A 170 -18.10 0.40 -6.43
N MET A 171 -17.38 -0.10 -5.43
CA MET A 171 -16.32 -1.09 -5.64
C MET A 171 -16.89 -2.43 -6.11
N ARG A 172 -18.05 -2.82 -5.59
CA ARG A 172 -18.77 -4.01 -6.01
C ARG A 172 -19.21 -3.93 -7.47
N GLU A 173 -19.81 -2.82 -7.91
CA GLU A 173 -20.19 -2.58 -9.29
C GLU A 173 -19.01 -2.72 -10.26
N ILE A 174 -17.85 -2.13 -9.91
CA ILE A 174 -16.63 -2.30 -10.70
C ILE A 174 -16.24 -3.77 -10.82
N LEU A 175 -16.31 -4.54 -9.73
CA LEU A 175 -15.92 -5.96 -9.71
C LEU A 175 -16.87 -6.88 -10.47
N ILE A 176 -18.13 -6.49 -10.62
CA ILE A 176 -19.13 -7.25 -11.38
C ILE A 176 -18.99 -6.96 -12.87
N GLY A 177 -18.55 -5.75 -13.23
CA GLY A 177 -18.42 -5.31 -14.61
C GLY A 177 -17.16 -5.78 -15.35
N ILE A 178 -16.29 -6.59 -14.67
CA ILE A 178 -15.02 -7.08 -15.27
C ILE A 178 -14.99 -8.66 -15.34
#